data_04622cbed844ae76b168ff31c614a1c1
#
_entry.id   04622cbed844ae76b168ff31c614a1c1
#
_cell.length_a   1.000
_cell.length_b   1.000
_cell.length_c   1.000
_cell.angle_alpha   90.00
_cell.angle_beta   90.00
_cell.angle_gamma   90.00
#
_symmetry.space_group_name_H-M   'P 1'
#
loop_
_entity.id
_entity.type
_entity.pdbx_description
1 polymer ?
#
loop_
_entity_poly.entity_id
_entity_poly.type
_entity_poly.pdbx_seq_one_letter_code
_entity_poly.pdbx_strand_id
1 'polypeptide(L)'
;MKNKRKSGLKWILAVWFCGISAMADAQVTEGLKAIGMENIRCAQTPGMTTVSFENNVYRSTYTGVGKAIDACLGSETKGDLQLVVLENRIPRLCINLPDTLTEAYRNGEINLTQVYQQMGITVDTDAPMKALKNAGQEEAPSAWKMDLVIYPDLFLENNTFDELYTYAINLNPAVEMALWKGGKMTAQVILPVATNLSGEMKRIRPGIIALSQDVRFKHNIFGKMTVGNFTNNRYGAQLEIKYRTNNGRWELGGTAGSTGFSAITREDGWYIGRKQRINASLNASYYEPRLNLQFDFKAGRYIYGDYGVRSEERRV
;
A
#
# COMPACT_ATOMS: atom_id res chain seq x y z
N MET A 1 7.07 -61.90 -17.30
CA MET A 1 7.02 -60.62 -18.06
C MET A 1 5.69 -59.91 -17.86
N LYS A 2 5.45 -59.24 -16.75
CA LYS A 2 4.21 -58.42 -16.51
C LYS A 2 4.54 -57.39 -15.42
N ASN A 3 5.22 -56.27 -15.72
CA ASN A 3 5.21 -55.11 -14.82
C ASN A 3 5.81 -53.80 -15.41
N LYS A 4 5.97 -53.67 -16.75
CA LYS A 4 6.52 -52.46 -17.36
C LYS A 4 5.48 -51.48 -17.94
N ARG A 5 4.19 -51.83 -17.99
CA ARG A 5 3.16 -50.93 -18.60
C ARG A 5 2.49 -49.95 -17.63
N LYS A 6 2.63 -50.10 -16.30
CA LYS A 6 1.99 -49.19 -15.33
C LYS A 6 2.82 -47.94 -14.97
N SER A 7 4.13 -47.90 -15.29
CA SER A 7 4.97 -46.72 -15.01
C SER A 7 4.80 -45.61 -16.05
N GLY A 8 4.60 -45.97 -17.33
CA GLY A 8 4.45 -44.98 -18.41
C GLY A 8 3.18 -44.10 -18.29
N LEU A 9 2.08 -44.71 -17.84
CA LEU A 9 0.82 -43.99 -17.69
C LEU A 9 0.86 -42.96 -16.54
N LYS A 10 1.59 -43.24 -15.48
CA LYS A 10 1.81 -42.26 -14.38
C LYS A 10 2.65 -41.08 -14.79
N TRP A 11 3.65 -41.26 -15.65
CA TRP A 11 4.47 -40.19 -16.19
C TRP A 11 3.71 -39.30 -17.18
N ILE A 12 2.88 -39.90 -18.03
CA ILE A 12 2.06 -39.13 -18.99
C ILE A 12 1.00 -38.29 -18.25
N LEU A 13 0.35 -38.82 -17.20
CA LEU A 13 -0.57 -38.06 -16.36
C LEU A 13 0.11 -36.95 -15.56
N ALA A 14 1.33 -37.18 -15.06
CA ALA A 14 2.09 -36.16 -14.35
C ALA A 14 2.52 -35.00 -15.27
N VAL A 15 2.95 -35.29 -16.50
CA VAL A 15 3.31 -34.28 -17.51
C VAL A 15 2.08 -33.50 -17.98
N TRP A 16 0.93 -34.14 -18.14
CA TRP A 16 -0.31 -33.45 -18.47
C TRP A 16 -0.80 -32.53 -17.35
N PHE A 17 -0.67 -32.96 -16.09
CA PHE A 17 -1.07 -32.16 -14.94
C PHE A 17 -0.15 -30.94 -14.74
N CYS A 18 1.17 -31.08 -14.95
CA CYS A 18 2.10 -29.95 -14.95
C CYS A 18 1.86 -28.96 -16.09
N GLY A 19 1.46 -29.43 -17.28
CA GLY A 19 1.21 -28.54 -18.42
C GLY A 19 -0.03 -27.66 -18.25
N ILE A 20 -1.10 -28.17 -17.66
CA ILE A 20 -2.33 -27.40 -17.39
C ILE A 20 -2.10 -26.37 -16.28
N SER A 21 -1.34 -26.70 -15.23
CA SER A 21 -0.99 -25.78 -14.15
C SER A 21 -0.18 -24.58 -14.65
N ALA A 22 0.83 -24.80 -15.49
CA ALA A 22 1.65 -23.74 -16.05
C ALA A 22 0.88 -22.77 -16.95
N MET A 23 -0.17 -23.25 -17.64
CA MET A 23 -1.04 -22.40 -18.47
C MET A 23 -1.94 -21.48 -17.63
N ALA A 24 -2.51 -21.98 -16.54
CA ALA A 24 -3.37 -21.19 -15.65
C ALA A 24 -2.56 -20.11 -14.91
N ASP A 25 -1.34 -20.42 -14.46
CA ASP A 25 -0.43 -19.43 -13.85
C ASP A 25 -0.09 -18.30 -14.84
N ALA A 26 0.19 -18.64 -16.08
CA ALA A 26 0.47 -17.65 -17.12
C ALA A 26 -0.74 -16.74 -17.39
N GLN A 27 -1.98 -17.30 -17.40
CA GLN A 27 -3.18 -16.51 -17.66
C GLN A 27 -3.49 -15.53 -16.54
N VAL A 28 -3.39 -15.93 -15.25
CA VAL A 28 -3.56 -15.03 -14.10
C VAL A 28 -2.51 -13.89 -14.14
N THR A 29 -1.27 -14.27 -14.37
CA THR A 29 -0.15 -13.32 -14.40
C THR A 29 -0.29 -12.32 -15.54
N GLU A 30 -0.64 -12.77 -16.74
CA GLU A 30 -0.88 -11.90 -17.90
C GLU A 30 -2.11 -11.00 -17.69
N GLY A 31 -3.19 -11.51 -17.08
CA GLY A 31 -4.36 -10.72 -16.73
C GLY A 31 -4.02 -9.57 -15.77
N LEU A 32 -3.22 -9.85 -14.74
CA LEU A 32 -2.76 -8.83 -13.80
C LEU A 32 -1.80 -7.82 -14.43
N LYS A 33 -0.90 -8.27 -15.31
CA LYS A 33 -0.01 -7.37 -16.08
C LYS A 33 -0.80 -6.45 -17.01
N ALA A 34 -1.81 -6.99 -17.69
CA ALA A 34 -2.64 -6.23 -18.62
C ALA A 34 -3.34 -5.03 -17.97
N ILE A 35 -3.68 -5.14 -16.69
CA ILE A 35 -4.24 -4.04 -15.90
C ILE A 35 -3.18 -3.22 -15.16
N GLY A 36 -1.88 -3.48 -15.40
CA GLY A 36 -0.75 -2.71 -14.88
C GLY A 36 -0.33 -3.06 -13.45
N MET A 37 -0.72 -4.21 -12.89
CA MET A 37 -0.22 -4.66 -11.60
C MET A 37 1.26 -5.03 -11.67
N GLU A 38 1.96 -4.85 -10.56
CA GLU A 38 3.40 -5.07 -10.44
C GLU A 38 3.73 -6.09 -9.34
N ASN A 39 5.00 -6.53 -9.28
CA ASN A 39 5.53 -7.48 -8.29
C ASN A 39 4.70 -8.77 -8.21
N ILE A 40 4.30 -9.27 -9.38
CA ILE A 40 3.41 -10.42 -9.51
C ILE A 40 4.21 -11.71 -9.30
N ARG A 41 3.72 -12.56 -8.42
CA ARG A 41 4.17 -13.95 -8.26
C ARG A 41 2.96 -14.85 -8.16
N CYS A 42 3.03 -16.00 -8.81
CA CYS A 42 2.01 -17.02 -8.76
C CYS A 42 2.60 -18.35 -8.30
N ALA A 43 1.91 -19.04 -7.41
CA ALA A 43 2.29 -20.36 -6.94
C ALA A 43 1.03 -21.24 -6.88
N GLN A 44 1.11 -22.42 -7.49
CA GLN A 44 0.08 -23.42 -7.40
C GLN A 44 0.47 -24.54 -6.44
N THR A 45 -0.47 -24.85 -5.58
CA THR A 45 -0.43 -26.04 -4.71
C THR A 45 -1.69 -26.87 -4.97
N PRO A 46 -1.74 -28.16 -4.61
CA PRO A 46 -2.94 -28.97 -4.82
C PRO A 46 -4.17 -28.32 -4.19
N GLY A 47 -5.14 -27.94 -5.03
CA GLY A 47 -6.40 -27.32 -4.60
C GLY A 47 -6.33 -25.83 -4.26
N MET A 48 -5.20 -25.14 -4.49
CA MET A 48 -5.06 -23.71 -4.16
C MET A 48 -4.09 -23.00 -5.09
N THR A 49 -4.50 -21.85 -5.60
CA THR A 49 -3.63 -20.90 -6.33
C THR A 49 -3.40 -19.67 -5.47
N THR A 50 -2.14 -19.35 -5.21
CA THR A 50 -1.73 -18.18 -4.44
C THR A 50 -1.03 -17.17 -5.35
N VAL A 51 -1.50 -15.93 -5.36
CA VAL A 51 -0.97 -14.85 -6.20
C VAL A 51 -0.64 -13.65 -5.34
N SER A 52 0.53 -13.04 -5.54
CA SER A 52 0.81 -11.70 -5.00
C SER A 52 0.83 -10.67 -6.10
N PHE A 53 0.42 -9.45 -5.78
CA PHE A 53 0.50 -8.30 -6.67
C PHE A 53 0.58 -6.99 -5.89
N GLU A 54 1.05 -5.95 -6.55
CA GLU A 54 1.11 -4.58 -6.05
C GLU A 54 0.38 -3.63 -7.00
N ASN A 55 -0.44 -2.73 -6.45
CA ASN A 55 -1.15 -1.71 -7.20
C ASN A 55 -0.39 -0.39 -7.14
N ASN A 56 0.34 -0.05 -8.21
CA ASN A 56 1.00 1.25 -8.38
C ASN A 56 0.33 2.12 -9.46
N VAL A 57 -0.67 1.60 -10.17
CA VAL A 57 -1.35 2.28 -11.28
C VAL A 57 -2.61 3.02 -10.83
N TYR A 58 -3.44 2.35 -10.03
CA TYR A 58 -4.70 2.93 -9.59
C TYR A 58 -4.50 3.70 -8.29
N ARG A 59 -4.84 5.00 -8.30
CA ARG A 59 -4.72 5.86 -7.11
C ARG A 59 -5.57 5.38 -5.93
N SER A 60 -6.76 4.86 -6.22
CA SER A 60 -7.61 4.20 -5.22
C SER A 60 -7.19 2.75 -5.05
N THR A 61 -6.75 2.38 -3.86
CA THR A 61 -6.41 1.00 -3.51
C THR A 61 -7.59 0.07 -3.74
N TYR A 62 -8.81 0.49 -3.39
CA TYR A 62 -10.03 -0.30 -3.59
C TYR A 62 -10.30 -0.58 -5.07
N THR A 63 -10.14 0.42 -5.93
CA THR A 63 -10.29 0.26 -7.38
C THR A 63 -9.25 -0.72 -7.93
N GLY A 64 -7.99 -0.57 -7.52
CA GLY A 64 -6.91 -1.45 -7.98
C GLY A 64 -7.12 -2.90 -7.54
N VAL A 65 -7.42 -3.11 -6.27
CA VAL A 65 -7.69 -4.45 -5.72
C VAL A 65 -8.93 -5.07 -6.40
N GLY A 66 -10.00 -4.29 -6.60
CA GLY A 66 -11.20 -4.74 -7.28
C GLY A 66 -10.93 -5.23 -8.70
N LYS A 67 -10.15 -4.46 -9.47
CA LYS A 67 -9.75 -4.86 -10.83
C LYS A 67 -8.83 -6.10 -10.83
N ALA A 68 -7.98 -6.25 -9.82
CA ALA A 68 -7.14 -7.43 -9.69
C ALA A 68 -7.98 -8.68 -9.37
N ILE A 69 -8.98 -8.57 -8.49
CA ILE A 69 -9.93 -9.66 -8.22
C ILE A 69 -10.66 -10.06 -9.50
N ASP A 70 -11.21 -9.10 -10.24
CA ASP A 70 -11.95 -9.34 -11.49
C ASP A 70 -11.06 -10.04 -12.54
N ALA A 71 -9.83 -9.56 -12.75
CA ALA A 71 -8.87 -10.19 -13.65
C ALA A 71 -8.51 -11.63 -13.25
N CYS A 72 -8.37 -11.90 -11.94
CA CYS A 72 -8.10 -13.26 -11.45
C CYS A 72 -9.32 -14.18 -11.56
N LEU A 73 -10.52 -13.66 -11.34
CA LEU A 73 -11.78 -14.42 -11.50
C LEU A 73 -12.04 -14.81 -12.97
N GLY A 74 -11.64 -13.97 -13.92
CA GLY A 74 -11.73 -14.25 -15.35
C GLY A 74 -10.76 -15.33 -15.85
N SER A 75 -9.80 -15.76 -15.03
CA SER A 75 -8.83 -16.79 -15.41
C SER A 75 -9.31 -18.19 -15.02
N GLU A 76 -8.90 -19.22 -15.78
CA GLU A 76 -9.26 -20.62 -15.53
C GLU A 76 -8.44 -21.27 -14.39
N THR A 77 -8.44 -20.65 -13.21
CA THR A 77 -7.83 -21.27 -12.03
C THR A 77 -8.74 -22.34 -11.45
N LYS A 78 -8.17 -23.43 -10.94
CA LYS A 78 -8.89 -24.50 -10.25
C LYS A 78 -8.54 -24.47 -8.76
N GLY A 79 -9.56 -24.66 -7.93
CA GLY A 79 -9.41 -24.64 -6.48
C GLY A 79 -9.49 -23.23 -5.89
N ASP A 80 -9.22 -23.14 -4.59
CA ASP A 80 -9.26 -21.87 -3.85
C ASP A 80 -8.22 -20.88 -4.39
N LEU A 81 -8.59 -19.61 -4.44
CA LEU A 81 -7.71 -18.53 -4.89
C LEU A 81 -7.36 -17.63 -3.71
N GLN A 82 -6.07 -17.45 -3.48
CA GLN A 82 -5.54 -16.52 -2.48
C GLN A 82 -4.78 -15.36 -3.14
N LEU A 83 -5.22 -14.15 -2.88
CA LEU A 83 -4.62 -12.93 -3.41
C LEU A 83 -3.90 -12.17 -2.30
N VAL A 84 -2.58 -12.05 -2.38
CA VAL A 84 -1.76 -11.29 -1.42
C VAL A 84 -1.51 -9.90 -1.98
N VAL A 85 -2.09 -8.88 -1.35
CA VAL A 85 -1.88 -7.49 -1.72
C VAL A 85 -0.59 -6.98 -1.11
N LEU A 86 0.29 -6.45 -1.95
CA LEU A 86 1.57 -5.85 -1.56
C LEU A 86 1.46 -4.32 -1.55
N GLU A 87 2.27 -3.69 -0.73
CA GLU A 87 2.57 -2.25 -0.73
C GLU A 87 4.06 -2.07 -0.42
N ASN A 88 4.79 -1.39 -1.28
CA ASN A 88 6.25 -1.31 -1.25
C ASN A 88 6.91 -2.71 -1.18
N ARG A 89 6.35 -3.69 -1.90
CA ARG A 89 6.78 -5.11 -1.91
C ARG A 89 6.64 -5.80 -0.55
N ILE A 90 5.91 -5.21 0.40
CA ILE A 90 5.60 -5.75 1.72
C ILE A 90 4.14 -6.24 1.73
N PRO A 91 3.87 -7.51 2.12
CA PRO A 91 2.51 -8.05 2.17
C PRO A 91 1.69 -7.33 3.23
N ARG A 92 0.49 -6.84 2.85
CA ARG A 92 -0.42 -6.09 3.72
C ARG A 92 -1.61 -6.91 4.17
N LEU A 93 -2.23 -7.63 3.26
CA LEU A 93 -3.40 -8.47 3.52
C LEU A 93 -3.48 -9.60 2.51
N CYS A 94 -4.29 -10.62 2.83
CA CYS A 94 -4.65 -11.72 1.95
C CYS A 94 -6.17 -11.76 1.77
N ILE A 95 -6.61 -11.91 0.53
CA ILE A 95 -7.99 -12.11 0.13
C ILE A 95 -8.15 -13.57 -0.24
N ASN A 96 -9.10 -14.25 0.39
CA ASN A 96 -9.39 -15.65 0.14
C ASN A 96 -10.71 -15.77 -0.63
N LEU A 97 -10.66 -16.41 -1.77
CA LEU A 97 -11.77 -16.67 -2.66
C LEU A 97 -11.92 -18.19 -2.79
N PRO A 98 -12.88 -18.82 -2.09
CA PRO A 98 -13.15 -20.25 -2.22
C PRO A 98 -13.51 -20.63 -3.65
N ASP A 99 -13.18 -21.84 -4.07
CA ASP A 99 -13.46 -22.36 -5.42
C ASP A 99 -14.94 -22.26 -5.78
N THR A 100 -15.82 -22.58 -4.82
CA THR A 100 -17.28 -22.45 -5.00
C THR A 100 -17.71 -21.03 -5.35
N LEU A 101 -17.05 -20.01 -4.80
CA LEU A 101 -17.34 -18.60 -5.07
C LEU A 101 -16.84 -18.19 -6.46
N THR A 102 -15.65 -18.66 -6.83
CA THR A 102 -15.06 -18.37 -8.15
C THR A 102 -15.83 -19.07 -9.27
N GLU A 103 -16.28 -20.31 -9.06
CA GLU A 103 -17.12 -21.04 -10.01
C GLU A 103 -18.50 -20.39 -10.19
N ALA A 104 -19.17 -20.02 -9.09
CA ALA A 104 -20.48 -19.35 -9.15
C ALA A 104 -20.39 -18.01 -9.93
N TYR A 105 -19.29 -17.25 -9.77
CA TYR A 105 -19.05 -16.03 -10.54
C TYR A 105 -18.85 -16.33 -12.04
N ARG A 106 -18.02 -17.33 -12.38
CA ARG A 106 -17.78 -17.74 -13.78
C ARG A 106 -19.02 -18.25 -14.48
N ASN A 107 -19.88 -18.94 -13.76
CA ASN A 107 -21.15 -19.43 -14.26
C ASN A 107 -22.21 -18.32 -14.40
N GLY A 108 -21.93 -17.10 -13.93
CA GLY A 108 -22.88 -15.99 -13.95
C GLY A 108 -23.99 -16.08 -12.89
N GLU A 109 -23.85 -16.97 -11.90
CA GLU A 109 -24.83 -17.16 -10.81
C GLU A 109 -24.79 -16.00 -9.80
N ILE A 110 -23.60 -15.39 -9.62
CA ILE A 110 -23.37 -14.26 -8.74
C ILE A 110 -22.63 -13.15 -9.47
N ASN A 111 -22.83 -11.92 -9.02
CA ASN A 111 -22.11 -10.74 -9.52
C ASN A 111 -20.91 -10.38 -8.64
N LEU A 112 -20.06 -9.47 -9.13
CA LEU A 112 -18.83 -9.04 -8.43
C LEU A 112 -19.11 -8.45 -7.04
N THR A 113 -20.24 -7.75 -6.84
CA THR A 113 -20.63 -7.23 -5.53
C THR A 113 -20.89 -8.36 -4.52
N GLN A 114 -21.51 -9.45 -4.97
CA GLN A 114 -21.75 -10.63 -4.12
C GLN A 114 -20.45 -11.37 -3.80
N VAL A 115 -19.47 -11.38 -4.74
CA VAL A 115 -18.13 -11.90 -4.47
C VAL A 115 -17.48 -11.08 -3.34
N TYR A 116 -17.52 -9.74 -3.39
CA TYR A 116 -16.95 -8.88 -2.34
C TYR A 116 -17.60 -9.09 -0.97
N GLN A 117 -18.88 -9.42 -0.92
CA GLN A 117 -19.59 -9.70 0.33
C GLN A 117 -19.22 -11.03 0.97
N GLN A 118 -18.81 -12.02 0.15
CA GLN A 118 -18.57 -13.40 0.57
C GLN A 118 -17.08 -13.76 0.67
N MET A 119 -16.19 -12.96 0.07
CA MET A 119 -14.75 -13.19 0.16
C MET A 119 -14.22 -13.02 1.59
N GLY A 120 -13.23 -13.83 1.95
CA GLY A 120 -12.53 -13.71 3.22
C GLY A 120 -11.37 -12.72 3.12
N ILE A 121 -11.23 -11.80 4.08
CA ILE A 121 -10.07 -10.90 4.16
C ILE A 121 -9.35 -11.13 5.48
N THR A 122 -8.04 -11.33 5.43
CA THR A 122 -7.19 -11.47 6.61
C THR A 122 -5.90 -10.67 6.47
N VAL A 123 -5.40 -10.17 7.59
CA VAL A 123 -4.07 -9.54 7.66
C VAL A 123 -2.96 -10.59 7.73
N ASP A 124 -3.28 -11.82 8.16
CA ASP A 124 -2.30 -12.91 8.17
C ASP A 124 -1.95 -13.34 6.74
N THR A 125 -0.68 -13.18 6.39
CA THR A 125 -0.13 -13.55 5.08
C THR A 125 1.03 -14.56 5.19
N ASP A 126 1.26 -15.15 6.36
CA ASP A 126 2.44 -15.99 6.60
C ASP A 126 2.39 -17.27 5.77
N ALA A 127 1.25 -17.94 5.71
CA ALA A 127 1.06 -19.16 4.93
C ALA A 127 1.11 -18.90 3.40
N PRO A 128 0.35 -17.92 2.85
CA PRO A 128 0.45 -17.53 1.45
C PRO A 128 1.86 -17.13 1.02
N MET A 129 2.56 -16.36 1.84
CA MET A 129 3.93 -15.93 1.53
C MET A 129 4.95 -17.08 1.56
N LYS A 130 4.69 -18.13 2.34
CA LYS A 130 5.52 -19.36 2.29
C LYS A 130 5.31 -20.10 0.96
N ALA A 131 4.09 -20.22 0.48
CA ALA A 131 3.79 -20.82 -0.82
C ALA A 131 4.51 -20.04 -1.95
N LEU A 132 4.45 -18.72 -1.92
CA LEU A 132 5.09 -17.84 -2.91
C LEU A 132 6.62 -17.82 -2.86
N LYS A 133 7.27 -18.31 -1.79
CA LYS A 133 8.74 -18.41 -1.76
C LYS A 133 9.29 -19.41 -2.78
N ASN A 134 8.51 -20.44 -3.07
CA ASN A 134 8.85 -21.48 -4.05
C ASN A 134 8.29 -21.19 -5.45
N ALA A 135 7.60 -20.07 -5.61
CA ALA A 135 7.11 -19.59 -6.91
C ALA A 135 8.28 -19.24 -7.83
N GLY A 136 7.99 -19.18 -9.12
CA GLY A 136 8.93 -18.71 -10.13
C GLY A 136 9.43 -17.29 -9.89
N GLN A 137 10.07 -16.73 -10.91
CA GLN A 137 10.57 -15.36 -10.88
C GLN A 137 9.44 -14.35 -10.73
N GLU A 138 9.71 -13.25 -10.00
CA GLU A 138 8.79 -12.12 -9.89
C GLU A 138 8.63 -11.43 -11.24
N GLU A 139 7.41 -11.24 -11.67
CA GLU A 139 7.07 -10.58 -12.92
C GLU A 139 6.65 -9.13 -12.70
N ALA A 140 6.89 -8.29 -13.69
CA ALA A 140 6.64 -6.84 -13.64
C ALA A 140 7.21 -6.16 -12.37
N PRO A 141 8.54 -6.28 -12.07
CA PRO A 141 9.10 -5.71 -10.84
C PRO A 141 8.95 -4.18 -10.83
N SER A 142 8.58 -3.61 -9.66
CA SER A 142 8.47 -2.16 -9.45
C SER A 142 9.80 -1.49 -9.09
N ALA A 143 10.83 -2.28 -8.73
CA ALA A 143 12.11 -1.74 -8.28
C ALA A 143 12.75 -0.82 -9.34
N TRP A 144 13.17 0.38 -8.90
CA TRP A 144 13.80 1.44 -9.71
C TRP A 144 12.88 2.07 -10.77
N LYS A 145 11.59 1.77 -10.77
CA LYS A 145 10.61 2.52 -11.56
C LYS A 145 10.30 3.85 -10.87
N MET A 146 10.22 4.89 -11.67
CA MET A 146 9.87 6.24 -11.23
C MET A 146 8.43 6.55 -11.60
N ASP A 147 7.64 6.93 -10.61
CA ASP A 147 6.29 7.41 -10.79
C ASP A 147 6.27 8.93 -10.63
N LEU A 148 5.70 9.62 -11.61
CA LEU A 148 5.46 11.05 -11.53
C LEU A 148 4.02 11.28 -11.08
N VAL A 149 3.85 11.87 -9.92
CA VAL A 149 2.54 12.14 -9.32
C VAL A 149 2.39 13.64 -9.10
N ILE A 150 1.24 14.21 -9.45
CA ILE A 150 0.93 15.61 -9.17
C ILE A 150 -0.13 15.66 -8.07
N TYR A 151 0.23 16.28 -6.94
CA TYR A 151 -0.66 16.48 -5.80
C TYR A 151 -1.20 17.91 -5.83
N PRO A 152 -2.49 18.14 -6.13
CA PRO A 152 -3.11 19.44 -5.87
C PRO A 152 -3.22 19.64 -4.36
N ASP A 153 -2.85 20.81 -3.89
CA ASP A 153 -2.90 21.19 -2.49
C ASP A 153 -3.65 22.52 -2.36
N LEU A 154 -4.68 22.52 -1.56
CA LEU A 154 -5.52 23.69 -1.28
C LEU A 154 -5.47 23.98 0.22
N PHE A 155 -4.94 25.12 0.56
CA PHE A 155 -4.98 25.68 1.90
C PHE A 155 -5.96 26.84 1.92
N LEU A 156 -6.87 26.82 2.88
CA LEU A 156 -7.84 27.88 3.13
C LEU A 156 -7.99 28.05 4.64
N GLU A 157 -7.79 29.25 5.12
CA GLU A 157 -7.92 29.59 6.53
C GLU A 157 -8.70 30.90 6.69
N ASN A 158 -9.58 30.94 7.68
CA ASN A 158 -10.23 32.17 8.09
C ASN A 158 -9.24 32.99 8.91
N ASN A 159 -9.09 34.26 8.55
CA ASN A 159 -8.13 35.16 9.19
C ASN A 159 -8.85 36.35 9.86
N THR A 160 -8.16 37.44 10.05
CA THR A 160 -8.65 38.66 10.72
C THR A 160 -9.57 39.49 9.82
N PHE A 161 -10.16 40.57 10.39
CA PHE A 161 -11.06 41.45 9.68
C PHE A 161 -10.47 42.17 8.46
N ASP A 162 -9.14 42.32 8.42
CA ASP A 162 -8.44 42.98 7.29
C ASP A 162 -8.26 42.03 6.09
N GLU A 163 -8.09 40.76 6.34
CA GLU A 163 -8.08 39.67 5.34
C GLU A 163 -8.95 38.52 5.82
N LEU A 164 -10.20 38.46 5.34
CA LEU A 164 -11.16 37.45 5.76
C LEU A 164 -10.70 36.02 5.48
N TYR A 165 -9.98 35.80 4.39
CA TYR A 165 -9.50 34.49 3.98
C TYR A 165 -8.04 34.55 3.57
N THR A 166 -7.27 33.64 4.13
CA THR A 166 -5.93 33.33 3.66
C THR A 166 -5.97 32.06 2.84
N TYR A 167 -5.43 32.07 1.63
CA TYR A 167 -5.46 30.90 0.77
C TYR A 167 -4.13 30.65 0.06
N ALA A 168 -3.90 29.38 -0.25
CA ALA A 168 -2.83 28.95 -1.16
C ALA A 168 -3.33 27.76 -2.00
N ILE A 169 -3.15 27.86 -3.29
CA ILE A 169 -3.41 26.81 -4.26
C ILE A 169 -2.05 26.42 -4.83
N ASN A 170 -1.63 25.20 -4.57
CA ASN A 170 -0.36 24.67 -5.02
C ASN A 170 -0.56 23.44 -5.91
N LEU A 171 0.34 23.25 -6.87
CA LEU A 171 0.56 21.98 -7.55
C LEU A 171 1.90 21.42 -7.05
N ASN A 172 1.87 20.23 -6.54
CA ASN A 172 3.03 19.62 -5.92
C ASN A 172 3.45 18.36 -6.72
N PRO A 173 4.19 18.52 -7.85
CA PRO A 173 4.76 17.38 -8.55
C PRO A 173 5.76 16.67 -7.65
N ALA A 174 5.64 15.33 -7.61
CA ALA A 174 6.50 14.45 -6.86
C ALA A 174 7.00 13.32 -7.75
N VAL A 175 8.26 12.96 -7.59
CA VAL A 175 8.84 11.71 -8.09
C VAL A 175 8.86 10.73 -6.93
N GLU A 176 8.22 9.59 -7.13
CA GLU A 176 8.21 8.48 -6.20
C GLU A 176 8.91 7.28 -6.83
N MET A 177 9.78 6.61 -6.10
CA MET A 177 10.56 5.50 -6.63
C MET A 177 10.70 4.40 -5.58
N ALA A 178 10.28 3.18 -5.94
CA ALA A 178 10.58 1.99 -5.16
C ALA A 178 12.04 1.59 -5.39
N LEU A 179 12.85 1.52 -4.33
CA LEU A 179 14.28 1.21 -4.44
C LEU A 179 14.54 -0.28 -4.27
N TRP A 180 14.16 -0.82 -3.13
CA TRP A 180 14.28 -2.23 -2.76
C TRP A 180 13.04 -2.64 -1.97
N LYS A 181 13.00 -3.86 -1.48
CA LYS A 181 11.86 -4.35 -0.70
C LYS A 181 11.61 -3.48 0.54
N GLY A 182 10.47 -2.79 0.56
CA GLY A 182 10.08 -1.85 1.60
C GLY A 182 10.74 -0.48 1.51
N GLY A 183 11.72 -0.29 0.63
CA GLY A 183 12.43 0.99 0.45
C GLY A 183 11.77 1.87 -0.58
N LYS A 184 11.41 3.11 -0.23
CA LYS A 184 10.80 4.11 -1.12
C LYS A 184 11.46 5.47 -0.93
N MET A 185 11.76 6.13 -2.03
CA MET A 185 12.19 7.52 -2.08
C MET A 185 11.06 8.38 -2.63
N THR A 186 10.88 9.55 -2.04
CA THR A 186 9.93 10.57 -2.52
C THR A 186 10.66 11.90 -2.60
N ALA A 187 10.56 12.57 -3.75
CA ALA A 187 11.07 13.93 -3.94
C ALA A 187 9.96 14.79 -4.55
N GLN A 188 9.56 15.85 -3.86
CA GLN A 188 8.45 16.72 -4.22
C GLN A 188 8.90 18.17 -4.30
N VAL A 189 8.31 18.90 -5.23
CA VAL A 189 8.45 20.35 -5.37
C VAL A 189 7.06 20.99 -5.21
N ILE A 190 6.99 22.09 -4.50
CA ILE A 190 5.76 22.88 -4.33
C ILE A 190 5.79 24.02 -5.34
N LEU A 191 4.82 24.04 -6.25
CA LEU A 191 4.60 25.07 -7.25
C LEU A 191 3.38 25.90 -6.83
N PRO A 192 3.52 27.11 -6.29
CA PRO A 192 2.38 27.96 -5.97
C PRO A 192 1.72 28.46 -7.26
N VAL A 193 0.42 28.20 -7.41
CA VAL A 193 -0.39 28.65 -8.53
C VAL A 193 -1.08 29.97 -8.21
N ALA A 194 -1.70 30.05 -7.02
CA ALA A 194 -2.35 31.25 -6.54
C ALA A 194 -2.30 31.31 -5.01
N THR A 195 -1.94 32.47 -4.47
CA THR A 195 -1.90 32.68 -3.02
C THR A 195 -1.91 34.17 -2.68
N ASN A 196 -2.57 34.53 -1.58
CA ASN A 196 -2.44 35.84 -0.95
C ASN A 196 -1.41 35.86 0.19
N LEU A 197 -0.83 34.69 0.54
CA LEU A 197 0.27 34.59 1.49
C LEU A 197 1.51 35.32 0.95
N SER A 198 2.33 35.87 1.83
CA SER A 198 3.53 36.61 1.49
C SER A 198 4.81 35.76 1.56
N GLY A 199 5.92 36.31 1.07
CA GLY A 199 7.26 35.73 1.24
C GLY A 199 7.48 34.43 0.47
N GLU A 200 8.06 33.44 1.14
CA GLU A 200 8.44 32.13 0.56
C GLU A 200 7.25 31.33 0.03
N MET A 201 6.03 31.62 0.51
CA MET A 201 4.83 30.92 0.05
C MET A 201 4.47 31.21 -1.41
N LYS A 202 4.94 32.34 -1.95
CA LYS A 202 4.79 32.70 -3.39
C LYS A 202 5.85 32.10 -4.29
N ARG A 203 6.84 31.42 -3.72
CA ARG A 203 7.99 30.91 -4.47
C ARG A 203 7.94 29.41 -4.63
N ILE A 204 8.54 28.92 -5.70
CA ILE A 204 8.84 27.50 -5.89
C ILE A 204 9.77 27.07 -4.77
N ARG A 205 9.40 26.00 -4.07
CA ARG A 205 10.17 25.49 -2.94
C ARG A 205 10.11 23.97 -2.89
N PRO A 206 11.11 23.30 -2.28
CA PRO A 206 11.04 21.86 -2.06
C PRO A 206 9.91 21.52 -1.09
N GLY A 207 9.22 20.44 -1.39
CA GLY A 207 8.26 19.81 -0.52
C GLY A 207 8.90 18.68 0.29
N ILE A 208 8.40 17.47 0.09
CA ILE A 208 8.95 16.27 0.73
C ILE A 208 10.20 15.82 -0.03
N ILE A 209 11.29 15.59 0.68
CA ILE A 209 12.46 14.86 0.18
C ILE A 209 12.80 13.84 1.25
N ALA A 210 12.31 12.62 1.08
CA ALA A 210 12.37 11.61 2.13
C ALA A 210 12.69 10.22 1.58
N LEU A 211 13.38 9.45 2.42
CA LEU A 211 13.60 8.02 2.26
C LEU A 211 12.80 7.30 3.34
N SER A 212 12.02 6.30 2.95
CA SER A 212 11.27 5.47 3.89
C SER A 212 11.60 3.99 3.72
N GLN A 213 11.55 3.25 4.82
CA GLN A 213 11.69 1.80 4.87
C GLN A 213 10.50 1.20 5.61
N ASP A 214 9.71 0.41 4.88
CA ASP A 214 8.65 -0.41 5.44
C ASP A 214 9.18 -1.79 5.78
N VAL A 215 8.75 -2.35 6.90
CA VAL A 215 9.10 -3.70 7.35
C VAL A 215 7.85 -4.38 7.90
N ARG A 216 7.68 -5.65 7.62
CA ARG A 216 6.70 -6.50 8.27
C ARG A 216 7.40 -7.51 9.17
N PHE A 217 7.03 -7.53 10.43
CA PHE A 217 7.43 -8.55 11.40
C PHE A 217 6.36 -9.64 11.51
N LYS A 218 6.64 -10.68 12.26
CA LYS A 218 5.65 -11.73 12.60
C LYS A 218 4.49 -11.13 13.39
N HIS A 219 3.37 -11.84 13.45
CA HIS A 219 2.18 -11.47 14.22
C HIS A 219 1.55 -10.14 13.80
N ASN A 220 1.55 -9.84 12.49
CA ASN A 220 0.93 -8.65 11.91
C ASN A 220 1.44 -7.31 12.48
N ILE A 221 2.71 -7.27 12.85
CA ILE A 221 3.40 -6.05 13.26
C ILE A 221 4.06 -5.45 12.03
N PHE A 222 3.78 -4.17 11.80
CA PHE A 222 4.35 -3.37 10.71
C PHE A 222 5.20 -2.25 11.31
N GLY A 223 6.39 -2.07 10.76
CA GLY A 223 7.27 -0.95 11.08
C GLY A 223 7.48 -0.07 9.86
N LYS A 224 7.60 1.24 10.07
CA LYS A 224 8.01 2.18 9.05
C LYS A 224 9.00 3.18 9.64
N MET A 225 10.13 3.35 8.99
CA MET A 225 11.09 4.39 9.30
C MET A 225 11.13 5.38 8.15
N THR A 226 11.10 6.66 8.45
CA THR A 226 11.21 7.73 7.45
C THR A 226 12.25 8.71 7.90
N VAL A 227 13.15 9.09 7.00
CA VAL A 227 14.18 10.11 7.22
C VAL A 227 14.17 11.09 6.06
N GLY A 228 14.36 12.37 6.32
CA GLY A 228 14.42 13.37 5.28
C GLY A 228 13.84 14.73 5.68
N ASN A 229 13.47 15.49 4.66
CA ASN A 229 12.74 16.74 4.79
C ASN A 229 11.26 16.49 4.61
N PHE A 230 10.48 16.88 5.60
CA PHE A 230 9.02 16.72 5.60
C PHE A 230 8.35 18.03 5.13
N THR A 231 7.07 17.96 4.85
CA THR A 231 6.25 19.16 4.62
C THR A 231 6.30 20.10 5.83
N ASN A 232 6.02 21.39 5.62
CA ASN A 232 6.08 22.45 6.64
C ASN A 232 7.49 22.74 7.16
N ASN A 233 8.49 22.69 6.28
CA ASN A 233 9.87 23.09 6.57
C ASN A 233 10.46 22.36 7.79
N ARG A 234 10.30 21.03 7.82
CA ARG A 234 10.83 20.19 8.89
C ARG A 234 11.66 19.04 8.32
N TYR A 235 12.85 18.88 8.86
CA TYR A 235 13.69 17.70 8.61
C TYR A 235 13.72 16.79 9.84
N GLY A 236 14.06 15.53 9.66
CA GLY A 236 14.25 14.64 10.79
C GLY A 236 14.12 13.17 10.45
N ALA A 237 13.84 12.39 11.50
CA ALA A 237 13.57 10.97 11.42
C ALA A 237 12.31 10.64 12.23
N GLN A 238 11.53 9.70 11.71
CA GLN A 238 10.31 9.20 12.35
C GLN A 238 10.28 7.67 12.25
N LEU A 239 9.95 7.04 13.35
CA LEU A 239 9.65 5.61 13.45
C LEU A 239 8.18 5.44 13.76
N GLU A 240 7.55 4.51 13.06
CA GLU A 240 6.16 4.11 13.28
C GLU A 240 6.10 2.60 13.43
N ILE A 241 5.37 2.11 14.43
CA ILE A 241 5.11 0.69 14.65
C ILE A 241 3.62 0.52 14.82
N LYS A 242 3.05 -0.47 14.11
CA LYS A 242 1.62 -0.79 14.13
C LYS A 242 1.40 -2.29 14.25
N TYR A 243 0.45 -2.66 15.06
CA TYR A 243 -0.10 -4.01 15.13
C TYR A 243 -1.52 -4.00 14.55
N ARG A 244 -1.85 -4.99 13.72
CA ARG A 244 -3.22 -5.20 13.20
C ARG A 244 -3.75 -6.55 13.61
N THR A 245 -5.00 -6.59 14.05
CA THR A 245 -5.70 -7.86 14.27
C THR A 245 -5.89 -8.62 12.96
N ASN A 246 -6.01 -9.95 13.03
CA ASN A 246 -6.16 -10.80 11.83
C ASN A 246 -7.35 -10.40 10.95
N ASN A 247 -8.45 -9.98 11.59
CA ASN A 247 -9.65 -9.51 10.90
C ASN A 247 -9.58 -8.04 10.44
N GLY A 248 -8.45 -7.35 10.66
CA GLY A 248 -8.24 -5.97 10.26
C GLY A 248 -9.07 -4.91 10.99
N ARG A 249 -9.89 -5.26 11.99
CA ARG A 249 -10.78 -4.31 12.68
C ARG A 249 -10.03 -3.35 13.60
N TRP A 250 -9.01 -3.83 14.28
CA TRP A 250 -8.20 -3.03 15.19
C TRP A 250 -6.81 -2.81 14.64
N GLU A 251 -6.36 -1.57 14.67
CA GLU A 251 -4.97 -1.19 14.47
C GLU A 251 -4.50 -0.42 15.70
N LEU A 252 -3.47 -0.91 16.37
CA LEU A 252 -2.84 -0.27 17.52
C LEU A 252 -1.41 0.08 17.15
N GLY A 253 -0.99 1.29 17.41
CA GLY A 253 0.34 1.70 17.02
C GLY A 253 0.91 2.83 17.85
N GLY A 254 2.15 3.16 17.54
CA GLY A 254 2.85 4.29 18.10
C GLY A 254 3.80 4.89 17.08
N THR A 255 4.03 6.17 17.23
CA THR A 255 5.03 6.91 16.46
C THR A 255 6.00 7.58 17.41
N ALA A 256 7.28 7.61 17.04
CA ALA A 256 8.30 8.38 17.73
C ALA A 256 9.20 9.03 16.70
N GLY A 257 9.61 10.27 16.94
CA GLY A 257 10.46 10.97 16.00
C GLY A 257 11.22 12.14 16.63
N SER A 258 12.18 12.60 15.88
CA SER A 258 12.93 13.82 16.19
C SER A 258 12.94 14.70 14.94
N THR A 259 12.46 15.93 15.06
CA THR A 259 12.36 16.85 13.94
C THR A 259 12.91 18.22 14.30
N GLY A 260 13.58 18.86 13.34
CA GLY A 260 14.09 20.22 13.43
C GLY A 260 13.50 21.11 12.33
N PHE A 261 13.70 22.41 12.43
CA PHE A 261 13.34 23.35 11.39
C PHE A 261 14.31 23.21 10.20
N SER A 262 13.76 23.26 8.99
CA SER A 262 14.51 23.25 7.75
C SER A 262 13.86 24.22 6.78
N ALA A 263 14.66 25.05 6.11
CA ALA A 263 14.20 25.94 5.06
C ALA A 263 15.22 25.96 3.92
N ILE A 264 14.73 26.00 2.69
CA ILE A 264 15.58 26.27 1.53
C ILE A 264 15.23 27.66 1.04
N THR A 265 16.16 28.56 1.21
CA THR A 265 16.04 29.95 0.78
C THR A 265 16.96 30.20 -0.41
N ARG A 266 16.65 31.24 -1.19
CA ARG A 266 17.48 31.61 -2.34
C ARG A 266 18.83 32.21 -1.93
N GLU A 267 18.86 32.85 -0.76
CA GLU A 267 20.02 33.57 -0.27
C GLU A 267 20.98 32.69 0.50
N ASP A 268 20.44 31.83 1.40
CA ASP A 268 21.25 31.04 2.33
C ASP A 268 21.36 29.56 1.89
N GLY A 269 20.70 29.16 0.80
CA GLY A 269 20.61 27.75 0.40
C GLY A 269 19.78 26.92 1.37
N TRP A 270 20.29 25.78 1.78
CA TRP A 270 19.60 24.90 2.74
C TRP A 270 19.99 25.25 4.18
N TYR A 271 19.11 25.94 4.88
CA TYR A 271 19.24 26.23 6.30
C TYR A 271 18.67 25.09 7.15
N ILE A 272 19.46 24.63 8.11
CA ILE A 272 19.07 23.60 9.08
C ILE A 272 19.16 24.20 10.49
N GLY A 273 18.00 24.28 11.15
CA GLY A 273 17.92 24.77 12.53
C GLY A 273 18.49 23.78 13.53
N ARG A 274 19.26 24.27 14.50
CA ARG A 274 19.94 23.44 15.52
C ARG A 274 18.98 22.80 16.52
N LYS A 275 17.81 23.41 16.76
CA LYS A 275 16.86 22.94 17.77
C LYS A 275 16.01 21.81 17.22
N GLN A 276 16.21 20.61 17.74
CA GLN A 276 15.36 19.46 17.47
C GLN A 276 14.28 19.33 18.54
N ARG A 277 13.13 18.76 18.15
CA ARG A 277 12.02 18.47 19.02
C ARG A 277 11.65 17.00 18.88
N ILE A 278 11.48 16.34 20.02
CA ILE A 278 11.02 14.96 20.09
C ILE A 278 9.49 14.97 20.07
N ASN A 279 8.90 14.17 19.21
CA ASN A 279 7.49 13.89 19.17
C ASN A 279 7.27 12.39 19.39
N ALA A 280 6.21 12.04 20.10
CA ALA A 280 5.80 10.67 20.30
C ALA A 280 4.29 10.61 20.50
N SER A 281 3.64 9.63 19.88
CA SER A 281 2.20 9.44 20.02
C SER A 281 1.82 7.96 20.00
N LEU A 282 0.71 7.64 20.67
CA LEU A 282 0.01 6.38 20.58
C LEU A 282 -1.22 6.56 19.68
N ASN A 283 -1.50 5.57 18.87
CA ASN A 283 -2.60 5.57 17.92
C ASN A 283 -3.43 4.30 18.11
N ALA A 284 -4.75 4.42 18.04
CA ALA A 284 -5.66 3.30 18.00
C ALA A 284 -6.73 3.59 16.95
N SER A 285 -6.96 2.62 16.06
CA SER A 285 -8.01 2.70 15.05
C SER A 285 -8.93 1.50 15.19
N TYR A 286 -10.23 1.72 15.10
CA TYR A 286 -11.24 0.69 15.10
C TYR A 286 -12.18 0.87 13.92
N TYR A 287 -12.38 -0.19 13.13
CA TYR A 287 -13.33 -0.22 12.04
C TYR A 287 -14.55 -1.08 12.38
N GLU A 288 -15.73 -0.48 12.29
CA GLU A 288 -17.02 -1.15 12.46
C GLU A 288 -17.67 -1.39 11.08
N PRO A 289 -17.60 -2.64 10.55
CA PRO A 289 -18.04 -2.94 9.19
C PRO A 289 -19.56 -2.83 8.99
N ARG A 290 -20.37 -2.97 10.04
CA ARG A 290 -21.84 -2.87 9.94
C ARG A 290 -22.31 -1.45 9.64
N LEU A 291 -21.55 -0.46 10.11
CA LEU A 291 -21.84 0.95 9.97
C LEU A 291 -20.97 1.63 8.90
N ASN A 292 -19.97 0.93 8.39
CA ASN A 292 -18.91 1.48 7.55
C ASN A 292 -18.24 2.70 8.20
N LEU A 293 -17.99 2.62 9.51
CA LEU A 293 -17.38 3.67 10.29
C LEU A 293 -16.00 3.25 10.79
N GLN A 294 -15.05 4.16 10.69
CA GLN A 294 -13.74 4.04 11.30
C GLN A 294 -13.57 5.13 12.34
N PHE A 295 -13.14 4.73 13.53
CA PHE A 295 -12.80 5.59 14.64
C PHE A 295 -11.28 5.60 14.81
N ASP A 296 -10.67 6.78 14.74
CA ASP A 296 -9.24 6.97 14.92
C ASP A 296 -8.98 7.81 16.17
N PHE A 297 -8.13 7.31 17.06
CA PHE A 297 -7.68 7.99 18.26
C PHE A 297 -6.17 8.16 18.23
N LYS A 298 -5.71 9.35 18.58
CA LYS A 298 -4.29 9.65 18.68
C LYS A 298 -4.03 10.54 19.90
N ALA A 299 -3.12 10.11 20.76
CA ALA A 299 -2.70 10.88 21.92
C ALA A 299 -1.19 10.95 22.00
N GLY A 300 -0.64 12.11 22.32
CA GLY A 300 0.81 12.24 22.44
C GLY A 300 1.34 13.66 22.42
N ARG A 301 2.65 13.75 22.27
CA ARG A 301 3.38 14.99 22.05
C ARG A 301 3.58 15.20 20.54
N TYR A 302 3.04 16.28 20.04
CA TYR A 302 3.10 16.63 18.61
C TYR A 302 4.40 17.34 18.23
N ILE A 303 4.55 17.58 16.92
CA ILE A 303 5.80 18.11 16.31
C ILE A 303 6.23 19.47 16.92
N TYR A 304 5.28 20.31 17.32
CA TYR A 304 5.59 21.62 17.91
C TYR A 304 5.84 21.57 19.41
N GLY A 305 5.72 20.38 20.03
CA GLY A 305 6.01 20.13 21.42
C GLY A 305 4.82 20.26 22.36
N ASP A 306 3.66 20.50 21.80
CA ASP A 306 2.35 20.47 22.48
C ASP A 306 1.89 19.04 22.75
N TYR A 307 1.11 18.88 23.79
CA TYR A 307 0.44 17.61 24.13
C TYR A 307 -1.04 17.72 23.76
N GLY A 308 -1.59 16.66 23.22
CA GLY A 308 -2.99 16.64 22.85
C GLY A 308 -3.54 15.27 22.58
N VAL A 309 -4.87 15.23 22.50
CA VAL A 309 -5.64 14.06 22.05
C VAL A 309 -6.43 14.49 20.81
N ARG A 310 -6.45 13.63 19.79
CA ARG A 310 -7.24 13.80 18.58
C ARG A 310 -8.10 12.57 18.39
N SER A 311 -9.37 12.78 18.11
CA SER A 311 -10.29 11.75 17.67
C SER A 311 -10.88 12.13 16.33
N GLU A 312 -10.99 11.19 15.44
CA GLU A 312 -11.64 11.35 14.13
C GLU A 312 -12.59 10.20 13.91
N GLU A 313 -13.73 10.51 13.32
CA GLU A 313 -14.69 9.56 12.81
C GLU A 313 -14.80 9.73 11.31
N ARG A 314 -14.68 8.66 10.56
CA ARG A 314 -14.80 8.68 9.10
C ARG A 314 -15.71 7.56 8.64
N ARG A 315 -16.53 7.87 7.67
CA ARG A 315 -17.22 6.87 6.87
C ARG A 315 -16.25 6.33 5.81
N VAL A 316 -16.13 5.01 5.72
CA VAL A 316 -15.19 4.30 4.85
C VAL A 316 -15.89 3.80 3.60
#